data_2a76641788239ced17cd07f9efff7ce8
#
_entry.id   2a76641788239ced17cd07f9efff7ce8
#
_cell.length_a   1.000
_cell.length_b   1.000
_cell.length_c   1.000
_cell.angle_alpha   90.00
_cell.angle_beta   90.00
_cell.angle_gamma   90.00
#
_symmetry.space_group_name_H-M   'P 1'
#
loop_
_entity.id
_entity.type
_entity.pdbx_description
1 polymer ?
#
loop_
_entity_poly.entity_id
_entity_poly.type
_entity_poly.pdbx_seq_one_letter_code
_entity_poly.pdbx_strand_id
1 'polypeptide(L)'
;MSKTAVITARVDEETLALVDRVSKAHNRSRAWFVSRAISEAARKEAEFLAFVQVGIDAADRGELIPHEEVFERVRARRQRQARAAE
;
A
#
# COMPACT_ATOMS: atom_id res chain seq x y z
N MET A 1 16.31 17.26 -7.01
CA MET A 1 15.09 17.77 -6.35
C MET A 1 13.87 17.12 -6.95
N SER A 2 13.03 16.57 -6.10
CA SER A 2 11.76 16.02 -6.56
C SER A 2 10.79 17.15 -6.86
N LYS A 3 10.12 17.09 -8.02
CA LYS A 3 9.04 18.01 -8.34
C LYS A 3 7.81 17.62 -7.54
N THR A 4 7.13 18.61 -6.96
CA THR A 4 5.87 18.34 -6.29
C THR A 4 4.74 18.21 -7.30
N ALA A 5 3.81 17.32 -7.04
CA ALA A 5 2.62 17.11 -7.83
C ALA A 5 1.42 17.02 -6.91
N VAL A 6 0.24 17.28 -7.43
CA VAL A 6 -0.99 17.26 -6.64
C VAL A 6 -1.81 16.03 -7.02
N ILE A 7 -2.25 15.28 -6.00
CA ILE A 7 -3.20 14.19 -6.15
C ILE A 7 -4.48 14.59 -5.40
N THR A 8 -5.61 14.43 -6.07
CA THR A 8 -6.93 14.64 -5.46
C THR A 8 -7.65 13.30 -5.35
N ALA A 9 -8.22 13.02 -4.20
CA ALA A 9 -8.96 11.80 -3.98
C ALA A 9 -10.16 12.06 -3.06
N ARG A 10 -11.21 11.29 -3.25
CA ARG A 10 -12.37 11.29 -2.36
C ARG A 10 -12.24 10.13 -1.38
N VAL A 11 -12.55 10.38 -0.12
CA VAL A 11 -12.59 9.37 0.92
C VAL A 11 -13.94 9.47 1.63
N ASP A 12 -14.34 8.42 2.30
CA ASP A 12 -15.54 8.44 3.11
C ASP A 12 -15.35 9.29 4.38
N GLU A 13 -16.47 9.62 5.04
CA GLU A 13 -16.44 10.47 6.22
C GLU A 13 -15.66 9.83 7.38
N GLU A 14 -15.80 8.52 7.52
CA GLU A 14 -15.09 7.78 8.56
C GLU A 14 -13.57 7.84 8.36
N THR A 15 -13.11 7.66 7.14
CA THR A 15 -11.69 7.77 6.80
C THR A 15 -11.17 9.18 7.05
N LEU A 16 -11.96 10.19 6.67
CA LEU A 16 -11.59 11.58 6.91
C LEU A 16 -11.44 11.87 8.40
N ALA A 17 -12.37 11.38 9.21
CA ALA A 17 -12.30 11.55 10.67
C ALA A 17 -11.04 10.89 11.26
N LEU A 18 -10.68 9.71 10.77
CA LEU A 18 -9.46 9.02 11.18
C LEU A 18 -8.21 9.81 10.79
N VAL A 19 -8.16 10.33 9.58
CA VAL A 19 -7.04 11.15 9.10
C VAL A 19 -6.86 12.37 9.98
N ASP A 20 -7.95 13.07 10.30
CA ASP A 20 -7.88 14.26 11.15
C ASP A 20 -7.42 13.92 12.57
N ARG A 21 -7.92 12.83 13.12
CA ARG A 21 -7.53 12.39 14.47
C ARG A 21 -6.04 12.03 14.54
N VAL A 22 -5.55 11.28 13.57
CA VAL A 22 -4.15 10.86 13.53
C VAL A 22 -3.23 12.07 13.28
N SER A 23 -3.60 12.95 12.37
CA SER A 23 -2.85 14.16 12.08
C SER A 23 -2.71 15.03 13.33
N LYS A 24 -3.79 15.23 14.07
CA LYS A 24 -3.78 15.95 15.33
C LYS A 24 -2.89 15.29 16.38
N ALA A 25 -2.97 13.97 16.50
CA ALA A 25 -2.15 13.22 17.46
C ALA A 25 -0.66 13.41 17.19
N HIS A 26 -0.26 13.57 15.94
CA HIS A 26 1.12 13.85 15.55
C HIS A 26 1.46 15.34 15.52
N ASN A 27 0.51 16.19 15.83
CA ASN A 27 0.66 17.64 15.72
C ASN A 27 1.10 18.06 14.31
N ARG A 28 0.48 17.48 13.30
CA ARG A 28 0.79 17.73 11.90
C ARG A 28 -0.47 18.05 11.11
N SER A 29 -0.30 18.60 9.92
CA SER A 29 -1.42 18.92 9.03
C SER A 29 -1.98 17.66 8.38
N ARG A 30 -3.24 17.75 7.93
CA ARG A 30 -3.86 16.70 7.10
C ARG A 30 -3.01 16.40 5.88
N ALA A 31 -2.54 17.43 5.19
CA ALA A 31 -1.72 17.30 3.99
C ALA A 31 -0.44 16.51 4.25
N TRP A 32 0.22 16.76 5.38
CA TRP A 32 1.41 16.02 5.77
C TRP A 32 1.13 14.53 5.91
N PHE A 33 0.05 14.19 6.63
CA PHE A 33 -0.33 12.79 6.85
C PHE A 33 -0.69 12.11 5.54
N VAL A 34 -1.53 12.75 4.72
CA VAL A 34 -2.00 12.17 3.46
C VAL A 34 -0.84 11.94 2.49
N SER A 35 0.06 12.92 2.34
CA SER A 35 1.24 12.78 1.49
C SER A 35 2.11 11.61 1.90
N ARG A 36 2.35 11.48 3.19
CA ARG A 36 3.14 10.38 3.74
C ARG A 36 2.46 9.03 3.54
N ALA A 37 1.16 8.96 3.80
CA ALA A 37 0.40 7.73 3.66
C ALA A 37 0.38 7.24 2.21
N ILE A 38 0.16 8.14 1.25
CA ILE A 38 0.17 7.81 -0.17
C ILE A 38 1.55 7.32 -0.61
N SER A 39 2.60 8.00 -0.20
CA SER A 39 3.97 7.62 -0.54
C SER A 39 4.31 6.22 -0.01
N GLU A 40 3.98 5.94 1.23
CA GLU A 40 4.21 4.62 1.84
C GLU A 40 3.39 3.53 1.16
N ALA A 41 2.11 3.78 0.90
CA ALA A 41 1.24 2.83 0.23
C ALA A 41 1.73 2.52 -1.18
N ALA A 42 2.12 3.54 -1.94
CA ALA A 42 2.61 3.35 -3.30
C ALA A 42 3.91 2.55 -3.34
N ARG A 43 4.82 2.80 -2.41
CA ARG A 43 6.07 2.04 -2.31
C ARG A 43 5.83 0.58 -1.98
N LYS A 44 4.95 0.31 -1.02
CA LYS A 44 4.59 -1.07 -0.64
C LYS A 44 3.97 -1.82 -1.80
N GLU A 45 3.07 -1.18 -2.53
CA GLU A 45 2.44 -1.80 -3.70
C GLU A 45 3.47 -2.07 -4.80
N ALA A 46 4.36 -1.12 -5.07
CA ALA A 46 5.40 -1.28 -6.08
C ALA A 46 6.35 -2.42 -5.74
N GLU A 47 6.75 -2.53 -4.47
CA GLU A 47 7.58 -3.62 -3.98
C GLU A 47 6.89 -4.98 -4.12
N PHE A 48 5.61 -5.04 -3.80
CA PHE A 48 4.82 -6.25 -3.94
C PHE A 48 4.72 -6.69 -5.41
N LEU A 49 4.42 -5.74 -6.31
CA LEU A 49 4.34 -6.03 -7.74
C LEU A 49 5.69 -6.50 -8.30
N ALA A 50 6.79 -5.89 -7.87
CA ALA A 50 8.12 -6.32 -8.26
C ALA A 50 8.43 -7.74 -7.76
N PHE A 51 8.03 -8.07 -6.54
CA PHE A 51 8.18 -9.41 -5.97
C PHE A 51 7.42 -10.45 -6.80
N VAL A 52 6.17 -10.15 -7.15
CA VAL A 52 5.34 -11.03 -7.98
C VAL A 52 5.99 -11.23 -9.36
N GLN A 53 6.50 -10.16 -9.96
CA GLN A 53 7.15 -10.23 -11.27
C GLN A 53 8.41 -11.09 -11.23
N VAL A 54 9.21 -10.96 -10.18
CA VAL A 54 10.39 -11.83 -9.97
C VAL A 54 9.98 -13.30 -9.91
N GLY A 55 8.87 -13.60 -9.22
CA GLY A 55 8.33 -14.94 -9.14
C GLY A 55 7.91 -15.49 -10.51
N ILE A 56 7.22 -14.68 -11.31
CA ILE A 56 6.79 -15.05 -12.66
C ILE A 56 8.00 -15.30 -13.54
N ASP A 57 8.99 -14.41 -13.53
CA ASP A 57 10.21 -14.54 -14.32
C ASP A 57 11.01 -15.79 -13.95
N ALA A 58 11.10 -16.09 -12.67
CA ALA A 58 11.77 -17.29 -12.18
C ALA A 58 11.05 -18.56 -12.63
N ALA A 59 9.71 -18.58 -12.57
CA ALA A 59 8.90 -19.69 -13.04
C ALA A 59 9.10 -19.92 -14.55
N ASP A 60 9.16 -18.85 -15.33
CA ASP A 60 9.40 -18.91 -16.78
C ASP A 60 10.79 -19.49 -17.10
N ARG A 61 11.77 -19.27 -16.22
CA ARG A 61 13.10 -19.87 -16.35
C ARG A 61 13.21 -21.30 -15.82
N GLY A 62 12.11 -21.85 -15.30
CA GLY A 62 12.07 -23.18 -14.72
C GLY A 62 12.65 -23.25 -13.30
N GLU A 63 12.85 -22.13 -12.65
CA GLU A 63 13.31 -22.08 -11.26
C GLU A 63 12.19 -22.41 -10.30
N LEU A 64 12.49 -23.22 -9.27
CA LEU A 64 11.52 -23.55 -8.23
C LEU A 64 11.46 -22.43 -7.21
N ILE A 65 10.32 -21.74 -7.17
CA ILE A 65 9.99 -20.81 -6.09
C ILE A 65 8.94 -21.50 -5.23
N PRO A 66 9.07 -21.45 -3.89
CA PRO A 66 8.04 -22.00 -3.00
C PRO A 66 6.71 -21.29 -3.25
N HIS A 67 5.77 -21.96 -3.90
CA HIS A 67 4.43 -21.43 -4.15
C HIS A 67 3.75 -20.96 -2.88
N GLU A 68 3.99 -21.65 -1.78
CA GLU A 68 3.41 -21.34 -0.48
C GLU A 68 3.72 -19.93 -0.02
N GLU A 69 4.95 -19.47 -0.19
CA GLU A 69 5.34 -18.13 0.22
C GLU A 69 4.59 -17.02 -0.56
N VAL A 70 4.45 -17.21 -1.86
CA VAL A 70 3.69 -16.27 -2.71
C VAL A 70 2.22 -16.27 -2.33
N PHE A 71 1.63 -17.43 -2.16
CA PHE A 71 0.22 -17.57 -1.78
C PHE A 71 -0.07 -16.98 -0.41
N GLU A 72 0.82 -17.16 0.56
CA GLU A 72 0.66 -16.58 1.88
C GLU A 72 0.64 -15.06 1.84
N ARG A 73 1.53 -14.43 1.07
CA ARG A 73 1.58 -12.98 0.91
C ARG A 73 0.32 -12.45 0.24
N VAL A 74 -0.16 -13.12 -0.80
CA VAL A 74 -1.39 -12.73 -1.49
C VAL A 74 -2.60 -12.87 -0.56
N ARG A 75 -2.70 -13.96 0.19
CA ARG A 75 -3.78 -14.16 1.17
C ARG A 75 -3.76 -13.09 2.26
N ALA A 76 -2.61 -12.81 2.83
CA ALA A 76 -2.47 -11.81 3.87
C ALA A 76 -2.90 -10.43 3.38
N ARG A 77 -2.56 -10.10 2.14
CA ARG A 77 -2.96 -8.85 1.51
C ARG A 77 -4.47 -8.77 1.30
N ARG A 78 -5.08 -9.86 0.79
CA ARG A 78 -6.54 -9.94 0.59
C ARG A 78 -7.29 -9.80 1.90
N GLN A 79 -6.82 -10.44 2.95
CA GLN A 79 -7.42 -10.33 4.28
C GLN A 79 -7.37 -8.91 4.81
N ARG A 80 -6.24 -8.20 4.62
CA ARG A 80 -6.12 -6.80 5.02
C ARG A 80 -7.04 -5.90 4.23
N GLN A 81 -7.20 -6.13 2.94
CA GLN A 81 -8.12 -5.37 2.09
C GLN A 81 -9.57 -5.62 2.48
N ALA A 82 -9.94 -6.85 2.77
CA ALA A 82 -11.28 -7.21 3.22
C ALA A 82 -11.62 -6.53 4.54
N ARG A 83 -10.69 -6.49 5.50
CA ARG A 83 -10.87 -5.78 6.77
C ARG A 83 -11.02 -4.28 6.58
N ALA A 84 -10.28 -3.70 5.67
CA ALA A 84 -10.37 -2.28 5.35
C ALA A 84 -11.70 -1.92 4.67
N ALA A 85 -12.32 -2.86 3.97
CA ALA A 85 -13.59 -2.67 3.27
C ALA A 85 -14.83 -2.87 4.15
N GLU A 86 -14.68 -3.46 5.33
CA GLU A 86 -15.79 -3.68 6.29
C GLU A 86 -16.19 -2.41 7.02
#